data_ad44d23d36daec490a89636a41bc6b61
#
_entry.id   ad44d23d36daec490a89636a41bc6b61
#
_cell.length_a   1.000
_cell.length_b   1.000
_cell.length_c   1.000
_cell.angle_alpha   90.00
_cell.angle_beta   90.00
_cell.angle_gamma   90.00
#
_symmetry.space_group_name_H-M   'P 1'
#
loop_
_entity.id
_entity.type
_entity.pdbx_description
1 polymer ?
#
loop_
_entity_poly.entity_id
_entity_poly.type
_entity_poly.pdbx_seq_one_letter_code
_entity_poly.pdbx_strand_id
1 'polypeptide(L)'
;MKKAIYVVILPLVVVSGLVFANRDIKNETKPSPKPLSITDRSSLDERKLWENTPDGIRFKLWEASAEGKKVNASHDKIRKHLKAFTKMEAVVSSTTFQRDGKSSGIKWVIVRIDGEEYMMQFIPKDFQQLNSLKVNDKITIRSRSAGRSPNHPYLIVSGDNIERNGKVLFKRDFSKNNGC
;
A
#
# COMPACT_ATOMS: atom_id res chain seq x y z
N MET A 1 -62.98 11.67 -0.53
CA MET A 1 -62.23 10.90 -1.52
C MET A 1 -60.84 10.51 -1.02
N LYS A 2 -60.70 9.85 0.17
CA LYS A 2 -59.40 9.45 0.73
C LYS A 2 -59.31 7.99 1.21
N LYS A 3 -60.28 7.14 0.85
CA LYS A 3 -60.37 5.75 1.36
C LYS A 3 -60.12 4.67 0.31
N ALA A 4 -59.85 5.01 -0.96
CA ALA A 4 -59.69 4.02 -2.05
C ALA A 4 -58.25 3.65 -2.39
N ILE A 5 -57.25 4.33 -1.81
CA ILE A 5 -55.83 4.14 -2.20
C ILE A 5 -55.15 3.02 -1.40
N TYR A 6 -55.67 2.64 -0.23
CA TYR A 6 -55.04 1.66 0.66
C TYR A 6 -55.34 0.18 0.30
N VAL A 7 -56.34 -0.07 -0.52
CA VAL A 7 -56.78 -1.44 -0.84
C VAL A 7 -55.96 -2.06 -1.99
N VAL A 8 -55.28 -1.24 -2.81
CA VAL A 8 -54.55 -1.72 -4.01
C VAL A 8 -53.09 -2.03 -3.71
N ILE A 9 -52.53 -1.51 -2.62
CA ILE A 9 -51.08 -1.70 -2.29
C ILE A 9 -50.82 -3.01 -1.53
N LEU A 10 -51.80 -3.53 -0.78
CA LEU A 10 -51.61 -4.73 0.03
C LEU A 10 -51.42 -6.06 -0.72
N PRO A 11 -52.06 -6.31 -1.89
CA PRO A 11 -51.82 -7.57 -2.60
C PRO A 11 -50.47 -7.59 -3.35
N LEU A 12 -49.81 -6.46 -3.63
CA LEU A 12 -48.56 -6.41 -4.39
C LEU A 12 -47.33 -6.78 -3.56
N VAL A 13 -47.42 -6.65 -2.24
CA VAL A 13 -46.33 -7.01 -1.31
C VAL A 13 -46.24 -8.52 -1.04
N VAL A 14 -47.37 -9.23 -1.17
CA VAL A 14 -47.45 -10.67 -0.90
C VAL A 14 -46.89 -11.50 -2.05
N VAL A 15 -46.93 -10.99 -3.29
CA VAL A 15 -46.43 -11.74 -4.47
C VAL A 15 -44.92 -11.68 -4.63
N SER A 16 -44.27 -10.65 -4.08
CA SER A 16 -42.79 -10.53 -4.15
C SER A 16 -42.04 -11.41 -3.15
N GLY A 17 -42.72 -11.97 -2.14
CA GLY A 17 -42.09 -12.82 -1.12
C GLY A 17 -41.92 -14.28 -1.52
N LEU A 18 -42.65 -14.75 -2.56
CA LEU A 18 -42.68 -16.18 -2.94
C LEU A 18 -41.71 -16.58 -4.06
N VAL A 19 -41.02 -15.63 -4.68
CA VAL A 19 -40.09 -15.92 -5.80
C VAL A 19 -38.68 -16.30 -5.31
N PHE A 20 -38.37 -16.12 -4.02
CA PHE A 20 -37.03 -16.43 -3.48
C PHE A 20 -36.94 -17.81 -2.83
N ALA A 21 -37.99 -18.59 -2.75
CA ALA A 21 -37.97 -19.87 -2.01
C ALA A 21 -37.57 -21.11 -2.85
N ASN A 22 -37.27 -20.97 -4.13
CA ASN A 22 -36.88 -22.08 -4.98
C ASN A 22 -35.56 -21.81 -5.78
N ARG A 23 -34.54 -21.27 -5.10
CA ARG A 23 -33.18 -21.45 -5.60
C ARG A 23 -32.63 -22.71 -4.93
N ASP A 24 -32.53 -23.77 -5.71
CA ASP A 24 -31.69 -24.90 -5.39
C ASP A 24 -30.33 -24.38 -4.93
N ILE A 25 -30.06 -24.52 -3.64
CA ILE A 25 -28.73 -24.35 -3.10
C ILE A 25 -27.93 -25.52 -3.66
N LYS A 26 -27.36 -25.32 -4.85
CA LYS A 26 -26.21 -26.14 -5.24
C LYS A 26 -25.17 -25.88 -4.16
N ASN A 27 -24.95 -26.87 -3.32
CA ASN A 27 -23.80 -26.95 -2.43
C ASN A 27 -22.55 -26.94 -3.31
N GLU A 28 -22.13 -25.75 -3.73
CA GLU A 28 -20.75 -25.56 -4.15
C GLU A 28 -19.92 -25.75 -2.87
N THR A 29 -19.39 -26.95 -2.75
CA THR A 29 -18.36 -27.29 -1.77
C THR A 29 -17.24 -26.29 -2.02
N LYS A 30 -17.19 -25.20 -1.20
CA LYS A 30 -16.02 -24.32 -1.19
C LYS A 30 -14.80 -25.23 -1.07
N PRO A 31 -13.82 -25.12 -2.00
CA PRO A 31 -12.63 -25.92 -1.89
C PRO A 31 -12.03 -25.72 -0.51
N SER A 32 -11.83 -26.80 0.22
CA SER A 32 -11.19 -26.78 1.54
C SER A 32 -9.88 -26.01 1.41
N PRO A 33 -9.58 -25.05 2.30
CA PRO A 33 -8.33 -24.30 2.24
C PRO A 33 -7.17 -25.29 2.18
N LYS A 34 -6.33 -25.15 1.16
CA LYS A 34 -5.13 -25.97 1.00
C LYS A 34 -4.30 -25.87 2.27
N PRO A 35 -3.85 -27.00 2.86
CA PRO A 35 -3.02 -26.94 4.07
C PRO A 35 -1.80 -26.05 3.82
N LEU A 36 -1.56 -25.08 4.71
CA LEU A 36 -0.40 -24.21 4.66
C LEU A 36 0.88 -25.04 4.76
N SER A 37 1.91 -24.67 4.01
CA SER A 37 3.24 -25.26 4.13
C SER A 37 3.81 -25.02 5.54
N ILE A 38 4.79 -25.84 5.96
CA ILE A 38 5.45 -25.67 7.27
C ILE A 38 6.06 -24.27 7.38
N THR A 39 6.68 -23.76 6.30
CA THR A 39 7.28 -22.43 6.23
C THR A 39 6.23 -21.31 6.41
N ASP A 40 5.05 -21.46 5.78
CA ASP A 40 3.97 -20.49 5.92
C ASP A 40 3.38 -20.46 7.34
N ARG A 41 3.34 -21.64 8.02
CA ARG A 41 2.89 -21.73 9.41
C ARG A 41 3.86 -21.04 10.36
N SER A 42 5.17 -21.27 10.21
CA SER A 42 6.18 -20.65 11.06
C SER A 42 6.15 -19.11 10.92
N SER A 43 6.03 -18.59 9.71
CA SER A 43 5.94 -17.15 9.47
C SER A 43 4.67 -16.52 10.05
N LEU A 44 3.56 -17.24 10.06
CA LEU A 44 2.31 -16.78 10.69
C LEU A 44 2.41 -16.76 12.21
N ASP A 45 3.08 -17.74 12.81
CA ASP A 45 3.26 -17.81 14.25
C ASP A 45 4.25 -16.74 14.73
N GLU A 46 5.35 -16.50 14.01
CA GLU A 46 6.27 -15.39 14.26
C GLU A 46 5.57 -14.02 14.16
N ARG A 47 4.70 -13.85 13.17
CA ARG A 47 3.90 -12.64 13.06
C ARG A 47 2.96 -12.45 14.24
N LYS A 48 2.26 -13.49 14.69
CA LYS A 48 1.39 -13.42 15.87
C LYS A 48 2.16 -13.08 17.15
N LEU A 49 3.36 -13.67 17.33
CA LEU A 49 4.24 -13.35 18.44
C LEU A 49 4.66 -11.87 18.39
N TRP A 50 5.10 -11.39 17.25
CA TRP A 50 5.45 -9.97 17.09
C TRP A 50 4.25 -9.03 17.34
N GLU A 51 3.06 -9.38 16.86
CA GLU A 51 1.85 -8.59 17.05
C GLU A 51 1.45 -8.42 18.53
N ASN A 52 1.93 -9.26 19.42
CA ASN A 52 1.74 -9.15 20.87
C ASN A 52 2.86 -8.35 21.57
N THR A 53 3.91 -7.97 20.87
CA THR A 53 4.94 -7.06 21.41
C THR A 53 4.43 -5.63 21.50
N PRO A 54 5.04 -4.76 22.35
CA PRO A 54 4.70 -3.34 22.40
C PRO A 54 4.76 -2.65 21.03
N ASP A 55 5.71 -3.03 20.18
CA ASP A 55 5.86 -2.49 18.84
C ASP A 55 4.76 -2.97 17.89
N GLY A 56 4.40 -4.24 17.96
CA GLY A 56 3.31 -4.80 17.18
C GLY A 56 1.95 -4.19 17.55
N ILE A 57 1.69 -4.01 18.85
CA ILE A 57 0.48 -3.34 19.35
C ILE A 57 0.43 -1.89 18.83
N ARG A 58 1.53 -1.14 18.94
CA ARG A 58 1.63 0.24 18.43
C ARG A 58 1.39 0.29 16.93
N PHE A 59 1.95 -0.65 16.16
CA PHE A 59 1.75 -0.74 14.73
C PHE A 59 0.28 -1.00 14.36
N LYS A 60 -0.39 -1.93 15.04
CA LYS A 60 -1.83 -2.21 14.83
C LYS A 60 -2.71 -0.99 15.11
N LEU A 61 -2.44 -0.28 16.21
CA LEU A 61 -3.15 0.95 16.55
C LEU A 61 -2.97 2.01 15.46
N TRP A 62 -1.73 2.20 14.98
CA TRP A 62 -1.46 3.10 13.88
C TRP A 62 -2.14 2.64 12.57
N GLU A 63 -2.09 1.35 12.23
CA GLU A 63 -2.73 0.81 11.02
C GLU A 63 -4.25 1.05 11.01
N ALA A 64 -4.88 1.02 12.17
CA ALA A 64 -6.30 1.33 12.34
C ALA A 64 -6.61 2.84 12.31
N SER A 65 -5.62 3.70 12.49
CA SER A 65 -5.76 5.16 12.49
C SER A 65 -6.08 5.72 11.09
N ALA A 66 -6.47 6.99 11.02
CA ALA A 66 -6.70 7.69 9.75
C ALA A 66 -5.41 7.72 8.89
N GLU A 67 -4.25 7.92 9.52
CA GLU A 67 -2.94 7.96 8.86
C GLU A 67 -2.56 6.60 8.29
N GLY A 68 -2.67 5.53 9.08
CA GLY A 68 -2.39 4.17 8.63
C GLY A 68 -3.30 3.73 7.49
N LYS A 69 -4.58 4.07 7.56
CA LYS A 69 -5.55 3.82 6.47
C LYS A 69 -5.17 4.57 5.19
N LYS A 70 -4.72 5.84 5.31
CA LYS A 70 -4.24 6.63 4.16
C LYS A 70 -3.02 5.98 3.51
N VAL A 71 -2.03 5.55 4.31
CA VAL A 71 -0.82 4.87 3.82
C VAL A 71 -1.18 3.53 3.15
N ASN A 72 -2.13 2.78 3.69
CA ASN A 72 -2.62 1.53 3.08
C ASN A 72 -3.32 1.81 1.73
N ALA A 73 -4.16 2.82 1.65
CA ALA A 73 -4.81 3.22 0.40
C ALA A 73 -3.78 3.64 -0.67
N SER A 74 -2.73 4.38 -0.28
CA SER A 74 -1.64 4.74 -1.18
C SER A 74 -0.89 3.50 -1.70
N HIS A 75 -0.69 2.47 -0.86
CA HIS A 75 -0.11 1.19 -1.30
C HIS A 75 -0.98 0.51 -2.37
N ASP A 76 -2.29 0.47 -2.18
CA ASP A 76 -3.19 -0.21 -3.13
C ASP A 76 -3.18 0.47 -4.51
N LYS A 77 -3.05 1.80 -4.56
CA LYS A 77 -2.93 2.56 -5.82
C LYS A 77 -1.74 2.12 -6.67
N ILE A 78 -0.57 1.89 -6.05
CA ILE A 78 0.66 1.54 -6.79
C ILE A 78 0.96 0.04 -6.82
N ARG A 79 0.19 -0.79 -6.13
CA ARG A 79 0.43 -2.23 -5.97
C ARG A 79 0.68 -2.97 -7.29
N LYS A 80 -0.07 -2.62 -8.35
CA LYS A 80 0.13 -3.20 -9.68
C LYS A 80 1.51 -2.88 -10.25
N HIS A 81 1.99 -1.65 -10.05
CA HIS A 81 3.30 -1.21 -10.51
C HIS A 81 4.44 -1.89 -9.75
N LEU A 82 4.29 -2.08 -8.43
CA LEU A 82 5.27 -2.81 -7.62
C LEU A 82 5.40 -4.26 -8.08
N LYS A 83 4.28 -4.97 -8.28
CA LYS A 83 4.28 -6.37 -8.72
C LYS A 83 4.88 -6.57 -10.10
N ALA A 84 4.58 -5.68 -11.05
CA ALA A 84 5.05 -5.78 -12.43
C ALA A 84 6.36 -5.04 -12.68
N PHE A 85 6.93 -4.36 -11.66
CA PHE A 85 8.12 -3.53 -11.78
C PHE A 85 8.03 -2.49 -12.92
N THR A 86 6.86 -1.89 -13.10
CA THR A 86 6.60 -0.96 -14.18
C THR A 86 6.94 0.48 -13.80
N LYS A 87 7.10 1.33 -14.81
CA LYS A 87 7.35 2.76 -14.63
C LYS A 87 6.16 3.45 -13.97
N MET A 88 6.46 4.35 -13.04
CA MET A 88 5.52 5.29 -12.42
C MET A 88 6.06 6.70 -12.65
N GLU A 89 5.24 7.56 -13.23
CA GLU A 89 5.57 8.98 -13.37
C GLU A 89 5.41 9.66 -12.01
N ALA A 90 6.36 10.50 -11.67
CA ALA A 90 6.40 11.16 -10.38
C ALA A 90 6.93 12.59 -10.49
N VAL A 91 6.51 13.43 -9.56
CA VAL A 91 7.04 14.79 -9.39
C VAL A 91 7.74 14.87 -8.04
N VAL A 92 8.96 15.36 -8.00
CA VAL A 92 9.72 15.54 -6.75
C VAL A 92 9.05 16.62 -5.90
N SER A 93 8.58 16.26 -4.71
CA SER A 93 7.99 17.21 -3.74
C SER A 93 9.04 17.75 -2.77
N SER A 94 10.02 16.90 -2.37
CA SER A 94 11.11 17.31 -1.47
C SER A 94 12.31 16.39 -1.67
N THR A 95 13.51 16.97 -1.53
CA THR A 95 14.79 16.23 -1.47
C THR A 95 15.35 16.18 -0.04
N THR A 96 14.62 16.71 0.93
CA THR A 96 14.98 16.72 2.34
C THR A 96 13.79 16.30 3.19
N PHE A 97 14.01 15.38 4.09
CA PHE A 97 13.07 15.04 5.15
C PHE A 97 13.89 14.86 6.44
N GLN A 98 13.56 15.64 7.44
CA GLN A 98 14.17 15.52 8.76
C GLN A 98 13.15 14.89 9.71
N ARG A 99 13.55 13.82 10.37
CA ARG A 99 12.80 13.23 11.47
C ARG A 99 13.18 13.95 12.76
N ASP A 100 12.19 14.30 13.56
CA ASP A 100 12.41 14.96 14.84
C ASP A 100 13.46 14.23 15.68
N GLY A 101 14.52 14.95 16.07
CA GLY A 101 15.50 14.54 17.07
C GLY A 101 16.63 13.61 16.64
N LYS A 102 16.74 13.18 15.37
CA LYS A 102 17.89 12.35 14.95
C LYS A 102 18.37 12.72 13.54
N SER A 103 19.60 13.23 13.45
CA SER A 103 20.37 13.20 12.22
C SER A 103 20.73 11.74 11.93
N SER A 104 19.86 11.01 11.24
CA SER A 104 20.24 9.72 10.66
C SER A 104 21.06 9.98 9.41
N GLY A 105 22.10 9.17 9.14
CA GLY A 105 22.84 9.24 7.89
C GLY A 105 21.98 8.91 6.64
N ILE A 106 20.72 8.57 6.84
CA ILE A 106 19.73 8.24 5.82
C ILE A 106 19.20 9.51 5.17
N LYS A 107 19.13 9.51 3.84
CA LYS A 107 18.59 10.57 3.01
C LYS A 107 17.24 10.18 2.41
N TRP A 108 16.38 11.15 2.23
CA TRP A 108 15.02 10.95 1.76
C TRP A 108 14.72 11.78 0.53
N VAL A 109 13.94 11.21 -0.38
CA VAL A 109 13.28 11.94 -1.47
C VAL A 109 11.78 11.70 -1.32
N ILE A 110 11.00 12.77 -1.35
CA ILE A 110 9.54 12.69 -1.37
C ILE A 110 9.09 13.01 -2.79
N VAL A 111 8.19 12.19 -3.31
CA VAL A 111 7.66 12.31 -4.65
C VAL A 111 6.14 12.20 -4.62
N ARG A 112 5.48 12.84 -5.59
CA ARG A 112 4.04 12.71 -5.83
C ARG A 112 3.79 11.86 -7.05
N ILE A 113 2.99 10.79 -6.88
CA ILE A 113 2.54 9.88 -7.93
C ILE A 113 1.01 9.91 -7.89
N ASP A 114 0.34 10.20 -8.99
CA ASP A 114 -1.12 10.24 -9.10
C ASP A 114 -1.80 11.03 -7.96
N GLY A 115 -1.19 12.17 -7.58
CA GLY A 115 -1.70 13.06 -6.54
C GLY A 115 -1.35 12.67 -5.10
N GLU A 116 -0.78 11.49 -4.86
CA GLU A 116 -0.38 11.02 -3.52
C GLU A 116 1.12 11.13 -3.30
N GLU A 117 1.55 11.39 -2.06
CA GLU A 117 2.95 11.48 -1.70
C GLU A 117 3.51 10.14 -1.21
N TYR A 118 4.74 9.87 -1.64
CA TYR A 118 5.54 8.67 -1.33
C TYR A 118 6.94 9.08 -0.93
N MET A 119 7.56 8.27 -0.06
CA MET A 119 8.94 8.50 0.37
C MET A 119 9.86 7.44 -0.25
N MET A 120 11.09 7.85 -0.58
CA MET A 120 12.18 6.93 -0.95
C MET A 120 13.36 7.15 -0.02
N GLN A 121 13.98 6.06 0.43
CA GLN A 121 15.08 6.06 1.37
C GLN A 121 16.39 5.67 0.67
N PHE A 122 17.45 6.45 0.93
CA PHE A 122 18.78 6.22 0.35
C PHE A 122 19.85 6.34 1.41
N ILE A 123 20.89 5.50 1.31
CA ILE A 123 22.15 5.74 2.02
C ILE A 123 22.85 6.97 1.41
N PRO A 124 23.71 7.70 2.14
CA PRO A 124 24.35 8.91 1.63
C PRO A 124 25.08 8.74 0.29
N LYS A 125 25.76 7.61 0.10
CA LYS A 125 26.47 7.27 -1.13
C LYS A 125 25.54 7.20 -2.35
N ASP A 126 24.38 6.54 -2.20
CA ASP A 126 23.40 6.40 -3.26
C ASP A 126 22.71 7.73 -3.54
N PHE A 127 22.42 8.49 -2.49
CA PHE A 127 21.78 9.81 -2.60
C PHE A 127 22.64 10.81 -3.39
N GLN A 128 23.97 10.70 -3.36
CA GLN A 128 24.86 11.54 -4.16
C GLN A 128 24.54 11.48 -5.67
N GLN A 129 24.06 10.35 -6.17
CA GLN A 129 23.66 10.20 -7.58
C GLN A 129 22.40 11.01 -7.90
N LEU A 130 21.63 11.39 -6.89
CA LEU A 130 20.39 12.16 -6.97
C LEU A 130 20.57 13.66 -6.67
N ASN A 131 21.78 14.14 -6.43
CA ASN A 131 22.07 15.54 -6.07
C ASN A 131 21.59 16.56 -7.11
N SER A 132 21.38 16.13 -8.36
CA SER A 132 20.85 16.98 -9.42
C SER A 132 19.33 17.12 -9.39
N LEU A 133 18.62 16.36 -8.54
CA LEU A 133 17.17 16.48 -8.40
C LEU A 133 16.79 17.75 -7.66
N LYS A 134 15.75 18.39 -8.18
CA LYS A 134 15.13 19.60 -7.59
C LYS A 134 13.63 19.35 -7.38
N VAL A 135 13.06 20.11 -6.47
CA VAL A 135 11.61 20.16 -6.30
C VAL A 135 10.96 20.54 -7.62
N ASN A 136 9.85 19.91 -7.95
CA ASN A 136 9.10 19.98 -9.20
C ASN A 136 9.75 19.28 -10.42
N ASP A 137 10.90 18.61 -10.26
CA ASP A 137 11.41 17.74 -11.32
C ASP A 137 10.42 16.61 -11.62
N LYS A 138 10.15 16.39 -12.90
CA LYS A 138 9.42 15.23 -13.39
C LYS A 138 10.41 14.08 -13.57
N ILE A 139 10.12 12.97 -12.92
CA ILE A 139 10.95 11.77 -12.96
C ILE A 139 10.09 10.53 -13.21
N THR A 140 10.74 9.47 -13.63
CA THR A 140 10.12 8.14 -13.70
C THR A 140 10.80 7.26 -12.67
N ILE A 141 10.02 6.55 -11.88
CA ILE A 141 10.53 5.61 -10.88
C ILE A 141 10.03 4.19 -11.13
N ARG A 142 10.83 3.20 -10.72
CA ARG A 142 10.41 1.81 -10.59
C ARG A 142 10.79 1.31 -9.19
N SER A 143 9.90 0.58 -8.57
CA SER A 143 10.09 0.02 -7.24
C SER A 143 9.56 -1.40 -7.18
N ARG A 144 10.23 -2.30 -6.47
CA ARG A 144 9.82 -3.70 -6.26
C ARG A 144 9.02 -3.89 -4.99
N SER A 145 9.24 -3.02 -4.03
CA SER A 145 8.65 -3.14 -2.70
C SER A 145 8.22 -1.80 -2.13
N ALA A 146 7.35 -1.88 -1.16
CA ALA A 146 6.96 -0.73 -0.34
C ALA A 146 6.85 -1.15 1.12
N GLY A 147 7.31 -0.29 2.02
CA GLY A 147 7.25 -0.45 3.47
C GLY A 147 6.29 0.54 4.11
N ARG A 148 5.76 0.16 5.26
CA ARG A 148 4.88 0.98 6.09
C ARG A 148 5.54 1.20 7.44
N SER A 149 5.39 2.38 8.00
CA SER A 149 5.95 2.69 9.31
C SER A 149 5.12 3.75 10.03
N PRO A 150 4.80 3.54 11.31
CA PRO A 150 4.11 4.54 12.13
C PRO A 150 4.95 5.81 12.36
N ASN A 151 6.23 5.77 12.01
CA ASN A 151 7.15 6.90 12.18
C ASN A 151 7.30 7.76 10.92
N HIS A 152 6.54 7.45 9.85
CA HIS A 152 6.63 8.15 8.55
C HIS A 152 5.24 8.45 8.02
N PRO A 153 5.00 9.67 7.54
CA PRO A 153 3.66 10.11 7.11
C PRO A 153 3.21 9.50 5.78
N TYR A 154 4.15 8.91 5.01
CA TYR A 154 3.90 8.40 3.67
C TYR A 154 4.38 6.96 3.52
N LEU A 155 3.85 6.26 2.52
CA LEU A 155 4.34 4.95 2.11
C LEU A 155 5.78 5.07 1.62
N ILE A 156 6.66 4.18 2.12
CA ILE A 156 8.06 4.14 1.74
C ILE A 156 8.22 3.16 0.58
N VAL A 157 8.58 3.66 -0.60
CA VAL A 157 8.86 2.82 -1.79
C VAL A 157 10.35 2.64 -1.97
N SER A 158 10.77 1.48 -2.52
CA SER A 158 12.20 1.13 -2.62
C SER A 158 13.00 2.06 -3.55
N GLY A 159 12.38 2.67 -4.55
CA GLY A 159 13.04 3.59 -5.48
C GLY A 159 14.24 2.94 -6.20
N ASP A 160 14.01 1.75 -6.79
CA ASP A 160 15.10 0.91 -7.32
C ASP A 160 15.70 1.41 -8.64
N ASN A 161 14.93 2.18 -9.40
CA ASN A 161 15.40 2.85 -10.61
C ASN A 161 14.74 4.22 -10.70
N ILE A 162 15.54 5.25 -10.95
CA ILE A 162 15.08 6.64 -11.08
C ILE A 162 15.66 7.22 -12.37
N GLU A 163 14.78 7.71 -13.23
CA GLU A 163 15.10 8.31 -14.51
C GLU A 163 14.56 9.73 -14.59
N ARG A 164 15.30 10.65 -15.22
CA ARG A 164 14.83 11.99 -15.57
C ARG A 164 15.15 12.25 -17.04
N ASN A 165 14.16 12.64 -17.83
CA ASN A 165 14.29 12.89 -19.28
C ASN A 165 14.96 11.72 -20.03
N GLY A 166 14.59 10.49 -19.68
CA GLY A 166 15.15 9.27 -20.29
C GLY A 166 16.56 8.87 -19.79
N LYS A 167 17.20 9.72 -19.00
CA LYS A 167 18.52 9.42 -18.41
C LYS A 167 18.35 8.79 -17.03
N VAL A 168 19.00 7.63 -16.82
CA VAL A 168 19.07 6.98 -15.51
C VAL A 168 19.94 7.82 -14.58
N LEU A 169 19.37 8.26 -13.45
CA LEU A 169 20.06 8.96 -12.37
C LEU A 169 20.53 7.97 -11.30
N PHE A 170 19.68 6.97 -10.99
CA PHE A 170 19.98 5.96 -9.98
C PHE A 170 19.43 4.61 -10.40
N LYS A 171 20.20 3.55 -10.15
CA LYS A 171 19.78 2.17 -10.29
C LYS A 171 20.38 1.35 -9.16
N ARG A 172 19.50 0.70 -8.36
CA ARG A 172 19.93 -0.14 -7.24
C ARG A 172 20.66 -1.38 -7.74
N ASP A 173 21.83 -1.62 -7.17
CA ASP A 173 22.61 -2.82 -7.44
C ASP A 173 22.21 -3.92 -6.44
N PHE A 174 21.50 -4.93 -6.94
CA PHE A 174 21.05 -6.07 -6.13
C PHE A 174 22.10 -7.18 -6.03
N SER A 175 23.21 -7.10 -6.78
CA SER A 175 24.28 -8.09 -6.72
C SER A 175 25.08 -7.97 -5.42
N LYS A 176 25.08 -6.79 -4.84
CA LYS A 176 25.65 -6.56 -3.51
C LYS A 176 24.54 -6.78 -2.50
N ASN A 177 24.59 -7.94 -1.81
CA ASN A 177 23.73 -8.26 -0.67
C ASN A 177 23.94 -7.23 0.45
N ASN A 178 23.47 -6.03 0.25
CA ASN A 178 23.26 -5.06 1.32
C ASN A 178 21.86 -5.34 1.85
N GLY A 179 21.78 -6.37 2.70
CA GLY A 179 20.59 -6.64 3.47
C GLY A 179 20.19 -5.38 4.23
N CYS A 180 18.92 -4.97 4.07
CA CYS A 180 18.20 -4.19 5.06
C CYS A 180 17.68 -5.14 6.10
#